data_8eba44a341c2f8ae70be104a2e2facae
#
_entry.id   8eba44a341c2f8ae70be104a2e2facae
#
_cell.length_a   1.000
_cell.length_b   1.000
_cell.length_c   1.000
_cell.angle_alpha   90.00
_cell.angle_beta   90.00
_cell.angle_gamma   90.00
#
_symmetry.space_group_name_H-M   'P 1'
#
loop_
_entity.id
_entity.type
_entity.pdbx_description
1 polymer ?
#
loop_
_entity_poly.entity_id
_entity_poly.type
_entity_poly.pdbx_seq_one_letter_code
_entity_poly.pdbx_strand_id
1 'polypeptide(L)'
;MTNAIAASATILLVAMLAQQPAAPALDYEYFKKNVQPIFLKKRPGHARCVACHIGATPMNLTPMAKDSALWTEDETKKNFEAVQKVAVAGNAKSMLLIHPLEESAGGDFYHSGGKHWTSQSDPEWQLLRNFVMGQTK
;
A
#
# COMPACT_ATOMS: atom_id res chain seq x y z
N MET A 1 -10.54 -69.69 34.02
CA MET A 1 -11.42 -68.59 33.56
C MET A 1 -10.67 -67.29 33.83
N THR A 2 -10.01 -66.72 32.83
CA THR A 2 -9.15 -65.54 32.89
C THR A 2 -9.77 -64.48 31.97
N ASN A 3 -10.38 -63.45 32.59
CA ASN A 3 -10.97 -62.31 31.89
C ASN A 3 -9.86 -61.32 31.50
N ALA A 4 -9.63 -61.15 30.21
CA ALA A 4 -8.77 -60.08 29.70
C ALA A 4 -9.62 -58.79 29.53
N ILE A 5 -9.24 -57.75 30.27
CA ILE A 5 -9.81 -56.39 30.12
C ILE A 5 -9.02 -55.66 29.04
N ALA A 6 -9.65 -55.40 27.88
CA ALA A 6 -9.07 -54.57 26.84
C ALA A 6 -9.27 -53.10 27.17
N ALA A 7 -8.19 -52.41 27.42
CA ALA A 7 -8.18 -50.95 27.62
C ALA A 7 -8.11 -50.26 26.26
N SER A 8 -9.19 -49.63 25.83
CA SER A 8 -9.23 -48.78 24.64
C SER A 8 -8.65 -47.40 24.96
N ALA A 9 -7.48 -47.11 24.42
CA ALA A 9 -6.87 -45.79 24.49
C ALA A 9 -7.44 -44.90 23.38
N THR A 10 -8.27 -43.93 23.76
CA THR A 10 -8.79 -42.90 22.83
C THR A 10 -7.76 -41.81 22.70
N ILE A 11 -7.09 -41.72 21.56
CA ILE A 11 -6.13 -40.65 21.23
C ILE A 11 -6.95 -39.44 20.79
N LEU A 12 -7.01 -38.43 21.64
CA LEU A 12 -7.55 -37.11 21.29
C LEU A 12 -6.52 -36.36 20.42
N LEU A 13 -6.76 -36.32 19.12
CA LEU A 13 -6.00 -35.50 18.16
C LEU A 13 -6.48 -34.05 18.30
N VAL A 14 -5.77 -33.25 19.10
CA VAL A 14 -5.98 -31.81 19.17
C VAL A 14 -5.38 -31.20 17.91
N ALA A 15 -6.23 -30.90 16.92
CA ALA A 15 -5.83 -30.14 15.76
C ALA A 15 -5.51 -28.70 16.18
N MET A 16 -4.23 -28.37 16.30
CA MET A 16 -3.76 -26.98 16.37
C MET A 16 -4.07 -26.31 15.04
N LEU A 17 -5.16 -25.57 14.98
CA LEU A 17 -5.42 -24.61 13.89
C LEU A 17 -4.37 -23.52 14.02
N ALA A 18 -3.29 -23.64 13.26
CA ALA A 18 -2.32 -22.57 13.09
C ALA A 18 -3.08 -21.38 12.49
N GLN A 19 -3.29 -20.31 13.28
CA GLN A 19 -3.82 -19.06 12.77
C GLN A 19 -2.81 -18.52 11.76
N GLN A 20 -3.16 -18.58 10.48
CA GLN A 20 -2.39 -17.88 9.46
C GLN A 20 -2.42 -16.39 9.77
N PRO A 21 -1.25 -15.70 9.74
CA PRO A 21 -1.24 -14.26 9.91
C PRO A 21 -2.15 -13.64 8.86
N ALA A 22 -3.01 -12.71 9.29
CA ALA A 22 -3.88 -11.99 8.38
C ALA A 22 -3.05 -11.34 7.27
N ALA A 23 -3.50 -11.43 6.02
CA ALA A 23 -2.85 -10.74 4.92
C ALA A 23 -2.72 -9.25 5.24
N PRO A 24 -1.60 -8.60 4.88
CA PRO A 24 -1.44 -7.17 5.12
C PRO A 24 -2.59 -6.42 4.46
N ALA A 25 -3.13 -5.42 5.16
CA ALA A 25 -4.15 -4.53 4.63
C ALA A 25 -3.56 -3.13 4.50
N LEU A 26 -4.07 -2.34 3.54
CA LEU A 26 -3.70 -0.94 3.42
C LEU A 26 -4.36 -0.15 4.56
N ASP A 27 -3.55 0.58 5.31
CA ASP A 27 -3.97 1.35 6.48
C ASP A 27 -4.43 2.75 6.05
N TYR A 28 -5.70 3.06 6.28
CA TYR A 28 -6.31 4.34 5.91
C TYR A 28 -5.71 5.53 6.69
N GLU A 29 -5.48 5.39 7.99
CA GLU A 29 -4.93 6.47 8.81
C GLU A 29 -3.47 6.74 8.44
N TYR A 30 -2.71 5.70 8.16
CA TYR A 30 -1.35 5.86 7.64
C TYR A 30 -1.35 6.54 6.28
N PHE A 31 -2.26 6.15 5.37
CA PHE A 31 -2.44 6.80 4.08
C PHE A 31 -2.68 8.30 4.24
N LYS A 32 -3.66 8.66 5.03
CA LYS A 32 -4.04 10.05 5.29
C LYS A 32 -2.87 10.88 5.83
N LYS A 33 -2.13 10.33 6.78
CA LYS A 33 -1.05 11.04 7.48
C LYS A 33 0.26 11.10 6.70
N ASN A 34 0.64 10.02 6.01
CA ASN A 34 1.99 9.84 5.47
C ASN A 34 2.03 9.76 3.94
N VAL A 35 1.04 9.15 3.30
CA VAL A 35 1.04 8.93 1.84
C VAL A 35 0.41 10.10 1.10
N GLN A 36 -0.77 10.53 1.52
CA GLN A 36 -1.51 11.60 0.86
C GLN A 36 -0.73 12.92 0.75
N PRO A 37 0.05 13.37 1.77
CA PRO A 37 0.88 14.57 1.64
C PRO A 37 1.92 14.48 0.53
N ILE A 38 2.42 13.28 0.23
CA ILE A 38 3.38 13.04 -0.86
C ILE A 38 2.77 13.43 -2.22
N PHE A 39 1.48 13.17 -2.43
CA PHE A 39 0.80 13.48 -3.69
C PHE A 39 0.60 14.99 -3.91
N LEU A 40 0.59 15.77 -2.85
CA LEU A 40 0.43 17.23 -2.88
C LEU A 40 1.76 17.97 -2.93
N LYS A 41 2.86 17.30 -2.58
CA LYS A 41 4.18 17.92 -2.49
C LYS A 41 4.75 18.26 -3.87
N LYS A 42 5.14 19.53 -4.06
CA LYS A 42 5.91 19.96 -5.23
C LYS A 42 7.37 19.56 -5.05
N ARG A 43 7.93 18.86 -6.04
CA ARG A 43 9.36 18.52 -6.10
C ARG A 43 10.04 19.33 -7.20
N PRO A 44 11.32 19.70 -7.03
CA PRO A 44 12.09 20.33 -8.10
C PRO A 44 12.06 19.47 -9.37
N GLY A 45 11.80 20.08 -10.52
CA GLY A 45 11.77 19.39 -11.80
C GLY A 45 10.53 18.51 -12.09
N HIS A 46 9.62 18.31 -11.11
CA HIS A 46 8.45 17.45 -11.26
C HIS A 46 7.14 18.18 -10.97
N ALA A 47 6.07 17.77 -11.65
CA ALA A 47 4.71 18.13 -11.24
C ALA A 47 4.35 17.43 -9.93
N ARG A 48 3.34 17.96 -9.19
CA ARG A 48 2.72 17.21 -8.10
C ARG A 48 1.98 16.00 -8.67
N CYS A 49 1.95 14.89 -7.94
CA CYS A 49 1.23 13.70 -8.40
C CYS A 49 -0.23 14.03 -8.77
N VAL A 50 -0.92 14.80 -7.94
CA VAL A 50 -2.31 15.23 -8.18
C VAL A 50 -2.47 16.02 -9.48
N ALA A 51 -1.44 16.69 -9.98
CA ALA A 51 -1.56 17.49 -11.22
C ALA A 51 -1.79 16.62 -12.48
N CYS A 52 -1.27 15.39 -12.48
CA CYS A 52 -1.41 14.43 -13.58
C CYS A 52 -2.39 13.30 -13.26
N HIS A 53 -2.53 12.94 -11.99
CA HIS A 53 -3.41 11.85 -11.54
C HIS A 53 -4.85 12.33 -11.26
N ILE A 54 -5.40 13.11 -12.20
CA ILE A 54 -6.83 13.47 -12.25
C ILE A 54 -7.39 13.03 -13.61
N GLY A 55 -8.64 12.61 -13.64
CA GLY A 55 -9.27 12.15 -14.89
C GLY A 55 -9.00 10.67 -15.21
N ALA A 56 -8.56 10.38 -16.44
CA ALA A 56 -8.47 9.01 -16.97
C ALA A 56 -7.19 8.25 -16.59
N THR A 57 -6.81 8.22 -15.31
CA THR A 57 -5.69 7.41 -14.82
C THR A 57 -6.18 6.32 -13.88
N PRO A 58 -5.46 5.17 -13.75
CA PRO A 58 -5.83 4.14 -12.78
C PRO A 58 -5.92 4.67 -11.35
N MET A 59 -4.96 5.51 -10.93
CA MET A 59 -4.99 6.25 -9.68
C MET A 59 -5.61 7.63 -9.93
N ASN A 60 -6.93 7.69 -10.05
CA ASN A 60 -7.64 8.94 -10.30
C ASN A 60 -7.93 9.67 -8.99
N LEU A 61 -7.09 10.64 -8.65
CA LEU A 61 -7.23 11.45 -7.44
C LEU A 61 -8.28 12.55 -7.63
N THR A 62 -8.90 12.96 -6.54
CA THR A 62 -9.81 14.11 -6.51
C THR A 62 -9.04 15.39 -6.83
N PRO A 63 -9.50 16.23 -7.78
CA PRO A 63 -8.90 17.54 -8.03
C PRO A 63 -8.91 18.40 -6.76
N MET A 64 -7.85 19.17 -6.56
CA MET A 64 -7.80 20.12 -5.43
C MET A 64 -8.83 21.24 -5.65
N ALA A 65 -9.62 21.52 -4.63
CA ALA A 65 -10.46 22.71 -4.64
C ALA A 65 -9.58 23.98 -4.68
N LYS A 66 -10.10 25.04 -5.31
CA LYS A 66 -9.42 26.32 -5.36
C LYS A 66 -9.15 26.80 -3.93
N ASP A 67 -7.95 27.29 -3.72
CA ASP A 67 -7.48 27.81 -2.43
C ASP A 67 -7.44 26.78 -1.26
N SER A 68 -7.57 25.49 -1.56
CA SER A 68 -7.40 24.43 -0.57
C SER A 68 -5.97 23.88 -0.58
N ALA A 69 -5.39 23.72 0.60
CA ALA A 69 -4.09 23.09 0.79
C ALA A 69 -4.18 21.56 0.99
N LEU A 70 -5.36 21.07 1.40
CA LEU A 70 -5.61 19.67 1.74
C LEU A 70 -6.96 19.23 1.20
N TRP A 71 -7.13 17.93 1.02
CA TRP A 71 -8.42 17.30 0.74
C TRP A 71 -9.29 17.22 2.01
N THR A 72 -10.59 17.31 1.83
CA THR A 72 -11.57 16.99 2.85
C THR A 72 -11.51 15.48 3.20
N GLU A 73 -12.18 15.10 4.29
CA GLU A 73 -12.24 13.69 4.69
C GLU A 73 -12.90 12.79 3.60
N ASP A 74 -13.95 13.27 2.97
CA ASP A 74 -14.64 12.51 1.91
C ASP A 74 -13.78 12.39 0.63
N GLU A 75 -13.05 13.44 0.28
CA GLU A 75 -12.10 13.40 -0.83
C GLU A 75 -10.91 12.47 -0.51
N THR A 76 -10.44 12.47 0.73
CA THR A 76 -9.40 11.56 1.22
C THR A 76 -9.82 10.11 1.11
N LYS A 77 -11.06 9.76 1.46
CA LYS A 77 -11.60 8.40 1.28
C LYS A 77 -11.64 8.00 -0.18
N LYS A 78 -12.12 8.88 -1.07
CA LYS A 78 -12.10 8.63 -2.53
C LYS A 78 -10.68 8.43 -3.07
N ASN A 79 -9.73 9.22 -2.58
CA ASN A 79 -8.33 9.07 -2.97
C ASN A 79 -7.73 7.76 -2.46
N PHE A 80 -8.09 7.32 -1.25
CA PHE A 80 -7.69 6.02 -0.74
C PHE A 80 -8.20 4.87 -1.62
N GLU A 81 -9.48 4.91 -2.01
CA GLU A 81 -10.06 3.94 -2.96
C GLU A 81 -9.35 3.96 -4.32
N ALA A 82 -8.98 5.15 -4.81
CA ALA A 82 -8.21 5.28 -6.05
C ALA A 82 -6.82 4.66 -5.94
N VAL A 83 -6.13 4.86 -4.81
CA VAL A 83 -4.80 4.32 -4.56
C VAL A 83 -4.83 2.79 -4.43
N GLN A 84 -5.88 2.21 -3.89
CA GLN A 84 -6.05 0.74 -3.81
C GLN A 84 -6.04 0.06 -5.18
N LYS A 85 -6.29 0.77 -6.27
CA LYS A 85 -6.21 0.22 -7.64
C LYS A 85 -4.77 0.00 -8.11
N VAL A 86 -3.81 0.69 -7.51
CA VAL A 86 -2.38 0.65 -7.89
C VAL A 86 -1.47 0.19 -6.75
N ALA A 87 -2.00 0.04 -5.55
CA ALA A 87 -1.32 -0.45 -4.36
C ALA A 87 -1.91 -1.81 -3.95
N VAL A 88 -1.22 -2.88 -4.22
CA VAL A 88 -1.60 -4.22 -3.79
C VAL A 88 -0.91 -4.52 -2.46
N ALA A 89 -1.68 -4.70 -1.39
CA ALA A 89 -1.15 -4.93 -0.06
C ALA A 89 -0.18 -6.12 -0.02
N GLY A 90 0.99 -5.93 0.57
CA GLY A 90 2.05 -6.92 0.65
C GLY A 90 2.86 -7.13 -0.64
N ASN A 91 2.55 -6.43 -1.72
CA ASN A 91 3.23 -6.60 -3.00
C ASN A 91 4.22 -5.45 -3.28
N ALA A 92 5.51 -5.73 -3.13
CA ALA A 92 6.58 -4.77 -3.41
C ALA A 92 6.66 -4.33 -4.90
N LYS A 93 5.97 -5.04 -5.81
CA LYS A 93 5.84 -4.66 -7.23
C LYS A 93 4.55 -3.90 -7.53
N SER A 94 3.86 -3.37 -6.53
CA SER A 94 2.72 -2.47 -6.71
C SER A 94 3.10 -1.28 -7.59
N MET A 95 2.24 -0.91 -8.53
CA MET A 95 2.48 0.22 -9.43
C MET A 95 2.73 1.52 -8.68
N LEU A 96 2.11 1.70 -7.51
CA LEU A 96 2.40 2.85 -6.63
C LEU A 96 3.88 2.98 -6.27
N LEU A 97 4.62 1.87 -6.17
CA LEU A 97 6.03 1.84 -5.81
C LEU A 97 6.96 1.89 -7.03
N ILE A 98 6.68 1.05 -8.04
CA ILE A 98 7.63 0.85 -9.14
C ILE A 98 7.48 1.90 -10.24
N HIS A 99 6.27 2.43 -10.46
CA HIS A 99 6.00 3.30 -11.59
C HIS A 99 6.73 4.65 -11.49
N PRO A 100 6.73 5.36 -10.35
CA PRO A 100 7.45 6.62 -10.18
C PRO A 100 8.92 6.45 -9.73
N LEU A 101 9.44 5.21 -9.61
CA LEU A 101 10.82 4.90 -9.24
C LEU A 101 11.70 4.73 -10.49
N GLU A 102 12.95 5.20 -10.43
CA GLU A 102 13.95 4.97 -11.49
C GLU A 102 14.14 3.47 -11.77
N GLU A 103 14.32 3.12 -13.04
CA GLU A 103 14.53 1.74 -13.48
C GLU A 103 15.75 1.11 -12.83
N SER A 104 16.85 1.86 -12.73
CA SER A 104 18.09 1.43 -12.06
C SER A 104 17.91 1.14 -10.57
N ALA A 105 16.86 1.69 -9.95
CA ALA A 105 16.49 1.44 -8.56
C ALA A 105 15.42 0.34 -8.41
N GLY A 106 15.02 -0.31 -9.49
CA GLY A 106 14.01 -1.36 -9.49
C GLY A 106 12.60 -0.89 -9.88
N GLY A 107 12.49 0.30 -10.44
CA GLY A 107 11.25 0.81 -11.04
C GLY A 107 10.95 0.17 -12.40
N ASP A 108 9.78 0.45 -12.95
CA ASP A 108 9.50 0.11 -14.34
C ASP A 108 10.12 1.14 -15.30
N PHE A 109 10.06 0.85 -16.60
CA PHE A 109 10.79 1.65 -17.57
C PHE A 109 10.13 3.01 -17.86
N TYR A 110 8.82 3.15 -17.62
CA TYR A 110 8.08 4.34 -18.07
C TYR A 110 7.14 4.91 -17.00
N HIS A 111 7.16 6.24 -16.86
CA HIS A 111 6.18 7.04 -16.14
C HIS A 111 6.08 8.41 -16.83
N SER A 112 4.92 8.76 -17.38
CA SER A 112 4.75 9.99 -18.16
C SER A 112 5.03 11.27 -17.38
N GLY A 113 4.86 11.25 -16.06
CA GLY A 113 5.20 12.33 -15.13
C GLY A 113 6.68 12.42 -14.75
N GLY A 114 7.53 11.55 -15.33
CA GLY A 114 8.93 11.37 -14.95
C GLY A 114 9.10 10.54 -13.68
N LYS A 115 10.33 10.11 -13.42
CA LYS A 115 10.66 9.33 -12.22
C LYS A 115 10.89 10.27 -11.05
N HIS A 116 10.11 10.09 -9.99
CA HIS A 116 10.14 10.96 -8.81
C HIS A 116 11.21 10.58 -7.80
N TRP A 117 11.63 9.31 -7.79
CA TRP A 117 12.64 8.78 -6.86
C TRP A 117 13.71 8.02 -7.61
N THR A 118 14.97 8.33 -7.28
CA THR A 118 16.16 7.69 -7.87
C THR A 118 16.69 6.54 -7.02
N SER A 119 16.14 6.35 -5.82
CA SER A 119 16.57 5.31 -4.87
C SER A 119 15.42 4.85 -4.00
N GLN A 120 15.43 3.56 -3.68
CA GLN A 120 14.53 3.00 -2.67
C GLN A 120 14.82 3.49 -1.25
N SER A 121 15.99 4.07 -0.99
CA SER A 121 16.33 4.67 0.30
C SER A 121 15.73 6.07 0.52
N ASP A 122 15.06 6.64 -0.49
CA ASP A 122 14.38 7.92 -0.34
C ASP A 122 13.30 7.82 0.76
N PRO A 123 13.29 8.75 1.74
CA PRO A 123 12.36 8.70 2.87
C PRO A 123 10.87 8.68 2.45
N GLU A 124 10.49 9.42 1.40
CA GLU A 124 9.10 9.43 0.92
C GLU A 124 8.75 8.12 0.21
N TRP A 125 9.68 7.57 -0.57
CA TRP A 125 9.47 6.25 -1.17
C TRP A 125 9.33 5.17 -0.09
N GLN A 126 10.09 5.26 1.01
CA GLN A 126 9.95 4.35 2.14
C GLN A 126 8.60 4.48 2.86
N LEU A 127 8.01 5.69 2.94
CA LEU A 127 6.64 5.84 3.45
C LEU A 127 5.61 5.13 2.56
N LEU A 128 5.75 5.24 1.23
CA LEU A 128 4.89 4.49 0.30
C LEU A 128 5.08 2.98 0.44
N ARG A 129 6.34 2.53 0.59
CA ARG A 129 6.65 1.11 0.78
C ARG A 129 6.05 0.58 2.08
N ASN A 130 6.21 1.29 3.18
CA ASN A 130 5.65 0.88 4.47
C ASN A 130 4.12 0.76 4.40
N PHE A 131 3.47 1.69 3.72
CA PHE A 131 2.03 1.64 3.46
C PHE A 131 1.64 0.36 2.70
N VAL A 132 2.30 0.08 1.57
CA VAL A 132 2.00 -1.08 0.74
C VAL A 132 2.31 -2.38 1.47
N MET A 133 3.40 -2.44 2.24
CA MET A 133 3.83 -3.65 2.94
C MET A 133 3.13 -3.87 4.30
N GLY A 134 2.23 -2.97 4.71
CA GLY A 134 1.56 -3.05 6.00
C GLY A 134 2.49 -2.80 7.20
N GLN A 135 3.59 -2.07 7.00
CA GLN A 135 4.58 -1.72 8.03
C GLN A 135 4.30 -0.32 8.57
N THR A 136 3.10 -0.12 9.10
CA THR A 136 2.53 1.20 9.45
C THR A 136 2.55 1.51 10.96
N LYS A 137 3.15 0.64 11.75
CA LYS A 137 3.27 0.78 13.22
C LYS A 137 4.60 1.37 13.60
#